data_ec7e288acab5f466a9fed5e474a3bc95
#
_entry.id   ec7e288acab5f466a9fed5e474a3bc95
#
_cell.length_a   1.000
_cell.length_b   1.000
_cell.length_c   1.000
_cell.angle_alpha   90.00
_cell.angle_beta   90.00
_cell.angle_gamma   90.00
#
_symmetry.space_group_name_H-M   'P 1'
#
loop_
_entity.id
_entity.type
_entity.pdbx_description
1 polymer ?
#
loop_
_entity_poly.entity_id
_entity_poly.type
_entity_poly.pdbx_seq_one_letter_code
_entity_poly.pdbx_strand_id
1 'polypeptide(L)'
;MKTLHVIAAAAAATSLWVVAAESVGKLPPPWFISGDHATSYQAGIDNVETISGKGAKFLRYAQGEDKGFGSLVQVISAQRYLGQRVRFRAMIKTRDVSNWAGLWMQVQAQQRQNAAFYNSSDQPIKGTAAWQARSVTLDVPEDGTTISFGVINAGSGQVWIDQLSFEVVGKIVPVDVMPAARLPEKPVL
;
A
#
# COMPACT_ATOMS: atom_id res chain seq x y z
N MET A 1 -25.09 0.24 75.30
CA MET A 1 -25.20 -0.24 73.92
C MET A 1 -24.43 0.73 73.05
N LYS A 2 -23.22 0.31 72.49
CA LYS A 2 -22.39 1.14 71.61
C LYS A 2 -22.57 0.63 70.21
N THR A 3 -23.16 1.44 69.35
CA THR A 3 -23.35 1.15 67.93
C THR A 3 -22.03 1.43 67.15
N LEU A 4 -21.44 0.39 66.55
CA LEU A 4 -20.27 0.49 65.66
C LEU A 4 -20.76 0.85 64.24
N HIS A 5 -20.29 2.00 63.73
CA HIS A 5 -20.51 2.37 62.32
C HIS A 5 -19.34 1.84 61.51
N VAL A 6 -19.61 0.90 60.59
CA VAL A 6 -18.66 0.42 59.62
C VAL A 6 -18.73 1.34 58.41
N ILE A 7 -17.68 2.08 58.13
CA ILE A 7 -17.52 2.88 56.92
C ILE A 7 -16.86 1.98 55.85
N ALA A 8 -17.62 1.60 54.82
CA ALA A 8 -17.11 0.92 53.63
C ALA A 8 -16.48 1.95 52.68
N ALA A 9 -15.16 1.91 52.55
CA ALA A 9 -14.46 2.69 51.54
C ALA A 9 -14.52 1.96 50.18
N ALA A 10 -15.26 2.53 49.23
CA ALA A 10 -15.26 2.05 47.84
C ALA A 10 -14.03 2.62 47.10
N ALA A 11 -13.09 1.77 46.78
CA ALA A 11 -11.95 2.11 45.92
C ALA A 11 -12.41 2.12 44.47
N ALA A 12 -12.55 3.31 43.86
CA ALA A 12 -12.77 3.46 42.44
C ALA A 12 -11.45 3.22 41.68
N ALA A 13 -11.32 2.08 41.00
CA ALA A 13 -10.23 1.82 40.10
C ALA A 13 -10.45 2.59 38.79
N THR A 14 -9.80 3.73 38.63
CA THR A 14 -9.72 4.44 37.35
C THR A 14 -8.72 3.73 36.45
N SER A 15 -9.19 2.96 35.46
CA SER A 15 -8.38 2.42 34.39
C SER A 15 -7.93 3.55 33.48
N LEU A 16 -6.65 3.94 33.61
CA LEU A 16 -5.97 4.82 32.67
C LEU A 16 -5.77 4.07 31.36
N TRP A 17 -6.58 4.36 30.36
CA TRP A 17 -6.30 3.99 28.98
C TRP A 17 -5.13 4.85 28.51
N VAL A 18 -3.92 4.31 28.53
CA VAL A 18 -2.77 4.89 27.83
C VAL A 18 -3.02 4.67 26.33
N VAL A 19 -3.58 5.69 25.67
CA VAL A 19 -3.54 5.75 24.21
C VAL A 19 -2.06 5.97 23.86
N ALA A 20 -1.37 4.91 23.45
CA ALA A 20 -0.04 5.03 22.88
C ALA A 20 -0.17 5.95 21.67
N ALA A 21 0.40 7.14 21.76
CA ALA A 21 0.54 8.02 20.61
C ALA A 21 1.31 7.25 19.55
N GLU A 22 0.67 6.91 18.44
CA GLU A 22 1.32 6.31 17.29
C GLU A 22 2.49 7.22 16.91
N SER A 23 3.73 6.73 17.04
CA SER A 23 4.91 7.49 16.62
C SER A 23 4.99 7.45 15.10
N VAL A 24 4.21 8.33 14.46
CA VAL A 24 4.18 8.47 13.00
C VAL A 24 5.43 9.23 12.56
N GLY A 25 6.34 8.50 11.94
CA GLY A 25 7.53 9.09 11.31
C GLY A 25 7.17 9.75 9.96
N LYS A 26 7.96 10.77 9.60
CA LYS A 26 7.84 11.42 8.28
C LYS A 26 8.21 10.42 7.18
N LEU A 27 7.43 10.40 6.10
CA LEU A 27 7.75 9.61 4.91
C LEU A 27 9.08 10.09 4.30
N PRO A 28 10.09 9.20 4.14
CA PRO A 28 11.38 9.59 3.59
C PRO A 28 11.29 9.78 2.07
N PRO A 29 12.00 10.79 1.51
CA PRO A 29 12.19 10.87 0.06
C PRO A 29 12.85 9.59 -0.47
N PRO A 30 12.58 9.19 -1.72
CA PRO A 30 11.74 9.81 -2.74
C PRO A 30 10.29 9.34 -2.77
N TRP A 31 9.74 8.83 -1.67
CA TRP A 31 8.35 8.39 -1.58
C TRP A 31 7.40 9.58 -1.49
N PHE A 32 6.27 9.51 -2.20
CA PHE A 32 5.22 10.52 -2.18
C PHE A 32 3.84 9.92 -2.41
N ILE A 33 2.78 10.70 -2.14
CA ILE A 33 1.40 10.30 -2.40
C ILE A 33 1.00 10.78 -3.80
N SER A 34 0.35 9.90 -4.56
CA SER A 34 -0.27 10.15 -5.86
C SER A 34 -1.66 9.50 -5.90
N GLY A 35 -2.38 9.57 -7.02
CA GLY A 35 -3.69 9.00 -7.22
C GLY A 35 -4.70 10.06 -7.62
N ASP A 36 -5.91 9.65 -7.99
CA ASP A 36 -6.99 10.56 -8.39
C ASP A 36 -7.57 11.35 -7.21
N HIS A 37 -7.44 10.81 -5.97
CA HIS A 37 -7.85 11.45 -4.72
C HIS A 37 -6.68 11.57 -3.72
N ALA A 38 -5.48 11.88 -4.19
CA ALA A 38 -4.26 11.94 -3.37
C ALA A 38 -4.42 12.78 -2.09
N THR A 39 -5.17 13.89 -2.14
CA THR A 39 -5.42 14.80 -1.01
C THR A 39 -6.30 14.20 0.08
N SER A 40 -6.99 13.10 -0.21
CA SER A 40 -7.81 12.36 0.77
C SER A 40 -6.99 11.38 1.60
N TYR A 41 -5.70 11.24 1.32
CA TYR A 41 -4.83 10.25 1.97
C TYR A 41 -3.66 10.91 2.70
N GLN A 42 -3.20 10.21 3.73
CA GLN A 42 -1.99 10.51 4.48
C GLN A 42 -1.03 9.32 4.40
N ALA A 43 0.26 9.60 4.39
CA ALA A 43 1.30 8.57 4.43
C ALA A 43 2.40 8.93 5.43
N GLY A 44 3.08 7.93 5.92
CA GLY A 44 4.16 8.07 6.89
C GLY A 44 4.84 6.75 7.18
N ILE A 45 5.59 6.74 8.28
CA ILE A 45 6.22 5.54 8.84
C ILE A 45 5.50 5.20 10.15
N ASP A 46 5.02 3.97 10.25
CA ASP A 46 4.47 3.38 11.46
C ASP A 46 5.55 2.53 12.14
N ASN A 47 6.00 2.94 13.32
CA ASN A 47 7.04 2.24 14.05
C ASN A 47 6.50 1.12 14.96
N VAL A 48 5.18 1.00 15.07
CA VAL A 48 4.50 -0.03 15.84
C VAL A 48 4.10 -1.20 14.94
N GLU A 49 3.38 -0.91 13.86
CA GLU A 49 2.96 -1.88 12.87
C GLU A 49 4.08 -2.16 11.85
N THR A 50 5.06 -2.98 12.24
CA THR A 50 6.22 -3.34 11.42
C THR A 50 6.62 -4.79 11.64
N ILE A 51 7.15 -5.45 10.59
CA ILE A 51 7.76 -6.78 10.69
C ILE A 51 9.29 -6.68 10.70
N SER A 52 9.83 -5.67 10.02
CA SER A 52 11.28 -5.46 9.94
C SER A 52 11.88 -4.88 11.21
N GLY A 53 11.06 -4.32 12.10
CA GLY A 53 11.51 -3.53 13.25
C GLY A 53 12.10 -2.16 12.90
N LYS A 54 12.02 -1.76 11.61
CA LYS A 54 12.55 -0.49 11.09
C LYS A 54 11.45 0.51 10.70
N GLY A 55 10.19 0.20 11.07
CA GLY A 55 9.01 0.95 10.66
C GLY A 55 8.47 0.53 9.30
N ALA A 56 7.16 0.38 9.19
CA ALA A 56 6.46 0.13 7.93
C ALA A 56 5.98 1.45 7.31
N LYS A 57 6.03 1.56 5.99
CA LYS A 57 5.37 2.66 5.29
C LYS A 57 3.88 2.40 5.26
N PHE A 58 3.07 3.42 5.48
CA PHE A 58 1.63 3.31 5.40
C PHE A 58 1.03 4.35 4.46
N LEU A 59 -0.14 4.01 3.92
CA LEU A 59 -1.06 4.90 3.22
C LEU A 59 -2.44 4.72 3.84
N ARG A 60 -3.01 5.81 4.37
CA ARG A 60 -4.27 5.83 5.08
C ARG A 60 -5.22 6.85 4.49
N TYR A 61 -6.47 6.46 4.28
CA TYR A 61 -7.55 7.41 4.02
C TYR A 61 -7.77 8.28 5.25
N ALA A 62 -7.86 9.58 5.07
CA ALA A 62 -7.94 10.56 6.15
C ALA A 62 -9.22 11.39 6.12
N GLN A 63 -9.70 11.76 4.92
CA GLN A 63 -10.85 12.66 4.78
C GLN A 63 -11.41 12.66 3.36
N GLY A 64 -12.63 13.21 3.23
CA GLY A 64 -13.28 13.40 1.93
C GLY A 64 -14.34 12.33 1.63
N GLU A 65 -14.66 12.15 0.37
CA GLU A 65 -15.55 11.06 -0.08
C GLU A 65 -14.75 9.77 -0.24
N ASP A 66 -15.32 8.64 0.21
CA ASP A 66 -14.76 7.29 0.06
C ASP A 66 -14.87 6.80 -1.40
N LYS A 67 -14.26 7.56 -2.30
CA LYS A 67 -14.21 7.29 -3.74
C LYS A 67 -12.78 7.41 -4.25
N GLY A 68 -12.50 6.78 -5.40
CA GLY A 68 -11.18 6.83 -6.02
C GLY A 68 -10.10 6.10 -5.23
N PHE A 69 -8.85 6.52 -5.40
CA PHE A 69 -7.70 5.89 -4.75
C PHE A 69 -6.60 6.89 -4.40
N GLY A 70 -5.82 6.53 -3.38
CA GLY A 70 -4.48 7.05 -3.15
C GLY A 70 -3.44 5.99 -3.46
N SER A 71 -2.26 6.43 -3.80
CA SER A 71 -1.10 5.56 -4.03
C SER A 71 0.13 6.12 -3.31
N LEU A 72 0.82 5.26 -2.58
CA LEU A 72 2.14 5.56 -2.06
C LEU A 72 3.16 5.07 -3.08
N VAL A 73 3.92 5.98 -3.68
CA VAL A 73 4.71 5.71 -4.87
C VAL A 73 6.15 6.19 -4.77
N GLN A 74 7.04 5.43 -5.42
CA GLN A 74 8.39 5.81 -5.74
C GLN A 74 8.60 5.73 -7.26
N VAL A 75 9.34 6.68 -7.81
CA VAL A 75 9.72 6.72 -9.22
C VAL A 75 11.24 6.66 -9.32
N ILE A 76 11.75 5.79 -10.19
CA ILE A 76 13.17 5.65 -10.48
C ILE A 76 13.44 5.72 -11.98
N SER A 77 14.70 6.02 -12.37
CA SER A 77 15.13 5.90 -13.75
C SER A 77 15.16 4.42 -14.18
N ALA A 78 14.68 4.13 -15.40
CA ALA A 78 14.74 2.80 -15.98
C ALA A 78 16.14 2.44 -16.50
N GLN A 79 17.08 3.38 -16.58
CA GLN A 79 18.39 3.24 -17.27
C GLN A 79 19.19 2.00 -16.85
N ARG A 80 19.14 1.61 -15.57
CA ARG A 80 19.86 0.42 -15.06
C ARG A 80 19.17 -0.90 -15.33
N TYR A 81 17.94 -0.86 -15.87
CA TYR A 81 17.04 -2.01 -15.99
C TYR A 81 16.60 -2.28 -17.42
N LEU A 82 17.11 -1.51 -18.41
CA LEU A 82 16.74 -1.66 -19.83
C LEU A 82 16.95 -3.10 -20.31
N GLY A 83 15.96 -3.66 -21.01
CA GLY A 83 15.95 -5.04 -21.52
C GLY A 83 15.77 -6.12 -20.44
N GLN A 84 15.69 -5.75 -19.17
CA GLN A 84 15.64 -6.68 -18.05
C GLN A 84 14.20 -6.90 -17.54
N ARG A 85 14.01 -8.03 -16.86
CA ARG A 85 12.81 -8.31 -16.07
C ARG A 85 13.07 -7.90 -14.64
N VAL A 86 12.18 -7.09 -14.07
CA VAL A 86 12.28 -6.58 -12.70
C VAL A 86 11.11 -7.06 -11.87
N ARG A 87 11.34 -7.26 -10.56
CA ARG A 87 10.32 -7.63 -9.59
C ARG A 87 10.39 -6.70 -8.39
N PHE A 88 9.27 -6.04 -8.11
CA PHE A 88 9.00 -5.35 -6.86
C PHE A 88 8.27 -6.27 -5.91
N ARG A 89 8.75 -6.40 -4.68
CA ARG A 89 8.12 -7.22 -3.62
C ARG A 89 7.97 -6.40 -2.35
N ALA A 90 6.92 -6.69 -1.60
CA ALA A 90 6.72 -6.19 -0.24
C ALA A 90 5.87 -7.17 0.57
N MET A 91 6.01 -7.12 1.89
CA MET A 91 4.97 -7.56 2.81
C MET A 91 3.92 -6.47 2.87
N ILE A 92 2.65 -6.84 2.79
CA ILE A 92 1.50 -5.93 2.82
C ILE A 92 0.51 -6.36 3.90
N LYS A 93 -0.01 -5.40 4.65
CA LYS A 93 -1.06 -5.54 5.66
C LYS A 93 -2.14 -4.51 5.39
N THR A 94 -3.40 -4.84 5.68
CA THR A 94 -4.52 -3.91 5.52
C THR A 94 -5.38 -3.85 6.78
N ARG A 95 -6.07 -2.71 6.97
CA ARG A 95 -7.09 -2.52 7.99
C ARG A 95 -8.25 -1.72 7.39
N ASP A 96 -9.44 -2.32 7.44
CA ASP A 96 -10.74 -1.72 7.07
C ASP A 96 -10.76 -1.12 5.64
N VAL A 97 -10.05 -1.74 4.70
CA VAL A 97 -10.03 -1.31 3.29
C VAL A 97 -11.39 -1.57 2.66
N SER A 98 -12.11 -0.50 2.29
CA SER A 98 -13.48 -0.57 1.80
C SER A 98 -13.58 -1.15 0.39
N ASN A 99 -12.67 -0.80 -0.50
CA ASN A 99 -12.68 -1.28 -1.88
C ASN A 99 -11.58 -2.32 -2.11
N TRP A 100 -10.32 -1.89 -2.30
CA TRP A 100 -9.18 -2.81 -2.45
C TRP A 100 -7.84 -2.13 -2.21
N ALA A 101 -6.83 -2.93 -1.88
CA ALA A 101 -5.42 -2.52 -1.85
C ALA A 101 -4.56 -3.54 -2.60
N GLY A 102 -3.42 -3.11 -3.12
CA GLY A 102 -2.47 -3.99 -3.80
C GLY A 102 -1.20 -3.28 -4.25
N LEU A 103 -0.16 -4.05 -4.56
CA LEU A 103 1.05 -3.51 -5.18
C LEU A 103 0.80 -3.20 -6.65
N TRP A 104 1.55 -2.22 -7.16
CA TRP A 104 1.52 -1.88 -8.57
C TRP A 104 2.90 -1.47 -9.07
N MET A 105 3.07 -1.58 -10.37
CA MET A 105 4.25 -1.11 -11.07
C MET A 105 3.90 -0.68 -12.50
N GLN A 106 4.57 0.35 -12.99
CA GLN A 106 4.43 0.89 -14.33
C GLN A 106 5.81 1.20 -14.90
N VAL A 107 6.03 0.85 -16.16
CA VAL A 107 7.18 1.26 -16.93
C VAL A 107 6.73 2.21 -18.03
N GLN A 108 7.33 3.40 -18.07
CA GLN A 108 7.16 4.34 -19.17
C GLN A 108 8.30 4.19 -20.18
N ALA A 109 8.02 4.41 -21.43
CA ALA A 109 9.01 4.45 -22.52
C ALA A 109 8.84 5.73 -23.33
N GLN A 110 9.81 6.03 -24.22
CA GLN A 110 9.89 7.33 -24.93
C GLN A 110 8.58 7.71 -25.63
N GLN A 111 7.89 6.76 -26.26
CA GLN A 111 6.66 7.01 -27.01
C GLN A 111 5.42 6.29 -26.41
N ARG A 112 5.57 5.63 -25.25
CA ARG A 112 4.52 4.81 -24.61
C ARG A 112 4.48 5.04 -23.12
N GLN A 113 3.43 5.72 -22.63
CA GLN A 113 3.25 6.00 -21.20
C GLN A 113 3.02 4.72 -20.36
N ASN A 114 2.46 3.68 -20.98
CA ASN A 114 2.21 2.37 -20.35
C ASN A 114 2.90 1.28 -21.17
N ALA A 115 4.24 1.31 -21.23
CA ALA A 115 5.00 0.28 -21.92
C ALA A 115 4.83 -1.10 -21.24
N ALA A 116 4.75 -1.10 -19.89
CA ALA A 116 4.32 -2.24 -19.09
C ALA A 116 3.60 -1.73 -17.84
N PHE A 117 2.54 -2.44 -17.41
CA PHE A 117 1.73 -2.04 -16.26
C PHE A 117 1.03 -3.23 -15.61
N TYR A 118 1.01 -3.24 -14.28
CA TYR A 118 0.20 -4.14 -13.47
C TYR A 118 -0.12 -3.51 -12.12
N ASN A 119 -1.36 -3.66 -11.61
CA ASN A 119 -1.80 -3.02 -10.36
C ASN A 119 -2.48 -3.97 -9.35
N SER A 120 -2.39 -5.26 -9.52
CA SER A 120 -2.97 -6.28 -8.62
C SER A 120 -4.50 -6.19 -8.42
N SER A 121 -5.23 -5.47 -9.27
CA SER A 121 -6.70 -5.35 -9.12
C SER A 121 -7.46 -6.65 -9.38
N ASP A 122 -6.83 -7.62 -10.02
CA ASP A 122 -7.32 -8.99 -10.22
C ASP A 122 -7.05 -9.92 -9.02
N GLN A 123 -6.20 -9.49 -8.09
CA GLN A 123 -5.88 -10.18 -6.83
C GLN A 123 -6.01 -9.22 -5.63
N PRO A 124 -7.19 -8.56 -5.46
CA PRO A 124 -7.36 -7.47 -4.51
C PRO A 124 -7.28 -7.95 -3.07
N ILE A 125 -6.68 -7.12 -2.20
CA ILE A 125 -6.78 -7.29 -0.76
C ILE A 125 -7.89 -6.36 -0.28
N LYS A 126 -8.90 -6.91 0.40
CA LYS A 126 -10.07 -6.17 0.93
C LYS A 126 -10.18 -6.31 2.43
N GLY A 127 -10.79 -5.32 3.08
CA GLY A 127 -11.03 -5.34 4.52
C GLY A 127 -9.74 -5.35 5.33
N THR A 128 -9.72 -6.15 6.39
CA THR A 128 -8.58 -6.31 7.29
C THR A 128 -7.88 -7.63 7.00
N ALA A 129 -6.60 -7.55 6.64
CA ALA A 129 -5.77 -8.72 6.36
C ALA A 129 -4.42 -8.62 7.07
N ALA A 130 -3.94 -9.74 7.61
CA ALA A 130 -2.62 -9.86 8.20
C ALA A 130 -1.51 -9.68 7.15
N TRP A 131 -0.28 -9.51 7.63
CA TRP A 131 0.91 -9.43 6.79
C TRP A 131 1.01 -10.61 5.81
N GLN A 132 1.13 -10.32 4.54
CA GLN A 132 1.26 -11.29 3.47
C GLN A 132 2.21 -10.80 2.38
N ALA A 133 2.97 -11.70 1.78
CA ALA A 133 3.87 -11.36 0.69
C ALA A 133 3.09 -11.10 -0.61
N ARG A 134 3.47 -10.04 -1.31
CA ARG A 134 3.00 -9.72 -2.67
C ARG A 134 4.16 -9.30 -3.55
N SER A 135 4.00 -9.46 -4.84
CA SER A 135 4.99 -9.00 -5.81
C SER A 135 4.33 -8.56 -7.10
N VAL A 136 5.06 -7.72 -7.85
CA VAL A 136 4.75 -7.35 -9.23
C VAL A 136 6.03 -7.51 -10.07
N THR A 137 5.91 -8.20 -11.19
CA THR A 137 7.02 -8.50 -12.11
C THR A 137 6.68 -7.98 -13.50
N LEU A 138 7.54 -7.12 -14.07
CA LEU A 138 7.38 -6.56 -15.41
C LEU A 138 8.68 -6.64 -16.21
N ASP A 139 8.56 -6.62 -17.52
CA ASP A 139 9.70 -6.38 -18.43
C ASP A 139 9.89 -4.88 -18.63
N VAL A 140 11.15 -4.44 -18.61
CA VAL A 140 11.56 -3.08 -18.93
C VAL A 140 12.06 -3.06 -20.37
N PRO A 141 11.39 -2.35 -21.31
CA PRO A 141 11.84 -2.28 -22.68
C PRO A 141 13.15 -1.50 -22.83
N GLU A 142 13.83 -1.67 -23.97
CA GLU A 142 15.10 -0.99 -24.26
C GLU A 142 14.98 0.54 -24.35
N ASP A 143 13.78 1.06 -24.65
CA ASP A 143 13.45 2.47 -24.71
C ASP A 143 12.81 2.99 -23.40
N GLY A 144 12.90 2.23 -22.30
CA GLY A 144 12.35 2.58 -21.01
C GLY A 144 12.94 3.86 -20.43
N THR A 145 12.10 4.72 -19.85
CA THR A 145 12.52 6.00 -19.27
C THR A 145 12.41 6.02 -17.75
N THR A 146 11.26 5.59 -17.21
CA THR A 146 11.01 5.57 -15.76
C THR A 146 10.27 4.29 -15.35
N ILE A 147 10.49 3.91 -14.10
CA ILE A 147 9.74 2.86 -13.41
C ILE A 147 9.09 3.49 -12.19
N SER A 148 7.76 3.43 -12.13
CA SER A 148 6.97 3.81 -10.96
C SER A 148 6.46 2.56 -10.28
N PHE A 149 6.54 2.49 -8.94
CA PHE A 149 6.05 1.34 -8.18
C PHE A 149 5.63 1.73 -6.78
N GLY A 150 4.76 0.94 -6.17
CA GLY A 150 4.27 1.21 -4.84
C GLY A 150 3.05 0.41 -4.45
N VAL A 151 2.21 1.01 -3.60
CA VAL A 151 0.96 0.40 -3.12
C VAL A 151 -0.21 1.34 -3.35
N ILE A 152 -1.34 0.79 -3.79
CA ILE A 152 -2.63 1.47 -3.93
C ILE A 152 -3.50 1.13 -2.71
N ASN A 153 -4.23 2.14 -2.22
CA ASN A 153 -5.41 1.99 -1.37
C ASN A 153 -6.58 2.66 -2.08
N ALA A 154 -7.53 1.88 -2.55
CA ALA A 154 -8.77 2.37 -3.16
C ALA A 154 -9.89 2.38 -2.12
N GLY A 155 -10.56 3.55 -1.98
CA GLY A 155 -11.55 3.77 -0.95
C GLY A 155 -10.93 4.09 0.42
N SER A 156 -11.69 3.83 1.50
CA SER A 156 -11.24 4.08 2.87
C SER A 156 -10.34 2.97 3.42
N GLY A 157 -9.90 3.13 4.67
CA GLY A 157 -9.03 2.19 5.37
C GLY A 157 -7.55 2.55 5.29
N GLN A 158 -6.71 1.58 5.62
CA GLN A 158 -5.25 1.75 5.71
C GLN A 158 -4.52 0.53 5.17
N VAL A 159 -3.42 0.78 4.47
CA VAL A 159 -2.48 -0.24 4.00
C VAL A 159 -1.08 0.08 4.52
N TRP A 160 -0.34 -0.96 4.91
CA TRP A 160 1.07 -0.90 5.26
C TRP A 160 1.88 -1.76 4.31
N ILE A 161 3.10 -1.30 4.00
CA ILE A 161 4.12 -2.09 3.29
C ILE A 161 5.43 -2.09 4.07
N ASP A 162 6.06 -3.26 4.15
CA ASP A 162 7.32 -3.49 4.84
C ASP A 162 8.17 -4.52 4.09
N GLN A 163 9.45 -4.66 4.45
CA GLN A 163 10.40 -5.58 3.82
C GLN A 163 10.43 -5.47 2.28
N LEU A 164 10.49 -4.24 1.80
CA LEU A 164 10.50 -3.96 0.36
C LEU A 164 11.78 -4.44 -0.30
N SER A 165 11.64 -5.03 -1.49
CA SER A 165 12.78 -5.32 -2.38
C SER A 165 12.43 -4.99 -3.84
N PHE A 166 13.44 -4.56 -4.59
CA PHE A 166 13.37 -4.33 -6.03
C PHE A 166 14.59 -4.99 -6.67
N GLU A 167 14.37 -5.95 -7.55
CA GLU A 167 15.42 -6.83 -8.05
C GLU A 167 15.23 -7.17 -9.53
N VAL A 168 16.33 -7.44 -10.20
CA VAL A 168 16.33 -8.06 -11.52
C VAL A 168 16.12 -9.57 -11.35
N VAL A 169 15.23 -10.15 -12.15
CA VAL A 169 14.93 -11.59 -12.13
C VAL A 169 15.12 -12.22 -13.50
N GLY A 170 15.36 -13.52 -13.53
CA GLY A 170 15.49 -14.27 -14.78
C GLY A 170 14.15 -14.34 -15.55
N LYS A 171 14.24 -14.50 -16.89
CA LYS A 171 13.08 -14.58 -17.79
C LYS A 171 12.17 -15.79 -17.53
N ILE A 172 12.60 -16.77 -16.73
CA ILE A 172 11.78 -17.89 -16.26
C ILE A 172 10.70 -17.47 -15.24
N VAL A 173 10.92 -16.36 -14.52
CA VAL A 173 9.89 -15.79 -13.64
C VAL A 173 8.78 -15.20 -14.51
N PRO A 174 7.51 -15.60 -14.34
CA PRO A 174 6.43 -15.06 -15.16
C PRO A 174 6.24 -13.56 -14.95
N VAL A 175 5.83 -12.86 -16.02
CA VAL A 175 5.42 -11.44 -15.98
C VAL A 175 3.97 -11.38 -15.53
N ASP A 176 3.68 -10.40 -14.68
CA ASP A 176 2.30 -10.07 -14.35
C ASP A 176 1.66 -9.27 -15.48
N VAL A 177 0.45 -9.67 -15.87
CA VAL A 177 -0.30 -9.07 -16.98
C VAL A 177 -1.70 -8.73 -16.49
N MET A 178 -2.14 -7.50 -16.79
CA MET A 178 -3.53 -7.12 -16.51
C MET A 178 -4.49 -8.03 -17.29
N PRO A 179 -5.56 -8.51 -16.65
CA PRO A 179 -6.58 -9.26 -17.36
C PRO A 179 -7.11 -8.46 -18.55
N ALA A 180 -7.23 -9.09 -19.70
CA ALA A 180 -7.83 -8.46 -20.86
C ALA A 180 -9.28 -8.06 -20.55
N ALA A 181 -9.65 -6.82 -20.87
CA ALA A 181 -11.03 -6.38 -20.77
C ALA A 181 -11.89 -7.27 -21.68
N ARG A 182 -12.93 -7.91 -21.13
CA ARG A 182 -13.93 -8.60 -21.94
C ARG A 182 -14.75 -7.55 -22.69
N LEU A 183 -14.42 -7.35 -23.94
CA LEU A 183 -15.21 -6.50 -24.81
C LEU A 183 -16.52 -7.21 -25.19
N PRO A 184 -17.66 -6.49 -25.29
CA PRO A 184 -18.90 -7.08 -25.81
C PRO A 184 -18.66 -7.51 -27.25
N GLU A 185 -19.12 -8.71 -27.61
CA GLU A 185 -19.00 -9.25 -28.98
C GLU A 185 -19.87 -8.48 -29.99
N LYS A 186 -20.86 -7.74 -29.50
CA LYS A 186 -21.77 -6.94 -30.32
C LYS A 186 -21.93 -5.53 -29.75
N PRO A 187 -22.12 -4.49 -30.58
CA PRO A 187 -22.40 -3.16 -30.09
C PRO A 187 -23.71 -3.15 -29.31
N VAL A 188 -23.74 -2.41 -28.20
CA VAL A 188 -24.97 -2.06 -27.47
C VAL A 188 -25.38 -0.70 -27.97
N LEU A 189 -26.49 -0.64 -28.74
CA LEU A 189 -27.05 0.56 -29.34
C LEU A 189 -28.22 1.08 -28.51
#